data_80d935df8aeaeb5ccae2ca47b0296b44
#
_entry.id   80d935df8aeaeb5ccae2ca47b0296b44
#
_cell.length_a   1.000
_cell.length_b   1.000
_cell.length_c   1.000
_cell.angle_alpha   90.00
_cell.angle_beta   90.00
_cell.angle_gamma   90.00
#
_symmetry.space_group_name_H-M   'P 1'
#
loop_
_entity.id
_entity.type
_entity.pdbx_description
1 polymer ?
#
loop_
_entity_poly.entity_id
_entity_poly.type
_entity_poly.pdbx_seq_one_letter_code
_entity_poly.pdbx_strand_id
1 'polypeptide(L)'
;MVMTQWDIVGGEFVASAVKATQYPQDTVDEVAFIGRSNVGKSSLLNSLARRKGLARVSSSPGKTQTINFYSFRAKKTTEKEPLRHTFYAVDLPGYGFARTSQSQKNQWSAFICKYMENSRDLKLVCILMDIRHAPMESDIDCYQWLLSLGIPLMIILTKSDKLNKGAVAAQKELYKKTFGLD
;
A
#
# COMPACT_ATOMS: atom_id res chain seq x y z
N MET A 1 -22.39 -4.51 -23.47
CA MET A 1 -20.94 -4.78 -23.20
C MET A 1 -20.81 -5.05 -21.71
N VAL A 2 -20.65 -6.30 -21.29
CA VAL A 2 -20.47 -6.62 -19.87
C VAL A 2 -19.09 -6.14 -19.48
N MET A 3 -19.00 -5.12 -18.64
CA MET A 3 -17.71 -4.70 -18.07
C MET A 3 -17.18 -5.86 -17.21
N THR A 4 -16.20 -6.55 -17.73
CA THR A 4 -15.51 -7.61 -16.99
C THR A 4 -14.70 -6.99 -15.86
N GLN A 5 -15.23 -7.07 -14.64
CA GLN A 5 -14.61 -6.51 -13.44
C GLN A 5 -13.94 -7.60 -12.61
N TRP A 6 -12.76 -7.33 -12.10
CA TRP A 6 -12.12 -8.13 -11.07
C TRP A 6 -12.68 -7.76 -9.69
N ASP A 7 -13.07 -8.76 -8.91
CA ASP A 7 -13.50 -8.62 -7.53
C ASP A 7 -12.54 -9.34 -6.60
N ILE A 8 -12.08 -8.68 -5.55
CA ILE A 8 -11.36 -9.33 -4.46
C ILE A 8 -12.40 -10.07 -3.59
N VAL A 9 -12.27 -11.38 -3.51
CA VAL A 9 -13.26 -12.24 -2.83
C VAL A 9 -12.82 -12.71 -1.45
N GLY A 10 -11.60 -12.40 -1.04
CA GLY A 10 -11.10 -12.70 0.30
C GLY A 10 -9.61 -12.51 0.43
N GLY A 11 -9.15 -12.53 1.67
CA GLY A 11 -7.73 -12.44 2.02
C GLY A 11 -7.42 -13.16 3.32
N GLU A 12 -6.17 -13.59 3.46
CA GLU A 12 -5.66 -14.26 4.66
C GLU A 12 -4.22 -13.82 4.95
N PHE A 13 -3.84 -13.86 6.22
CA PHE A 13 -2.47 -13.58 6.65
C PHE A 13 -1.55 -14.75 6.26
N VAL A 14 -0.37 -14.41 5.74
CA VAL A 14 0.64 -15.39 5.31
C VAL A 14 1.86 -15.34 6.22
N ALA A 15 2.52 -14.20 6.29
CA ALA A 15 3.77 -14.05 7.03
C ALA A 15 3.98 -12.63 7.53
N SER A 16 4.80 -12.51 8.58
CA SER A 16 5.34 -11.24 9.07
C SER A 16 6.86 -11.35 9.11
N ALA A 17 7.56 -10.46 8.41
CA ALA A 17 8.99 -10.57 8.20
C ALA A 17 9.74 -9.35 8.74
N VAL A 18 10.86 -9.60 9.39
CA VAL A 18 11.88 -8.60 9.80
C VAL A 18 13.18 -8.77 9.03
N LYS A 19 13.30 -9.82 8.22
CA LYS A 19 14.45 -10.12 7.35
C LYS A 19 14.00 -10.92 6.12
N ALA A 20 14.76 -10.81 5.02
CA ALA A 20 14.42 -11.41 3.73
C ALA A 20 14.21 -12.93 3.76
N THR A 21 14.88 -13.65 4.66
CA THR A 21 14.71 -15.12 4.81
C THR A 21 13.35 -15.54 5.33
N GLN A 22 12.52 -14.58 5.75
CA GLN A 22 11.15 -14.81 6.25
C GLN A 22 10.08 -14.46 5.21
N TYR A 23 10.47 -13.98 4.02
CA TYR A 23 9.53 -13.71 2.94
C TYR A 23 8.95 -15.04 2.39
N PRO A 24 7.71 -15.05 1.90
CA PRO A 24 7.21 -16.19 1.13
C PRO A 24 8.19 -16.56 0.01
N GLN A 25 8.35 -17.85 -0.26
CA GLN A 25 9.32 -18.36 -1.24
C GLN A 25 8.67 -18.77 -2.56
N ASP A 26 7.37 -18.68 -2.66
CA ASP A 26 6.58 -18.93 -3.86
C ASP A 26 6.60 -17.71 -4.79
N THR A 27 6.40 -17.96 -6.08
CA THR A 27 6.37 -16.91 -7.12
C THR A 27 4.93 -16.44 -7.30
N VAL A 28 4.54 -15.43 -6.54
CA VAL A 28 3.20 -14.84 -6.55
C VAL A 28 3.33 -13.33 -6.73
N ASP A 29 2.58 -12.74 -7.67
CA ASP A 29 2.58 -11.30 -7.89
C ASP A 29 2.34 -10.52 -6.60
N GLU A 30 3.13 -9.48 -6.35
CA GLU A 30 3.07 -8.64 -5.15
C GLU A 30 2.57 -7.23 -5.47
N VAL A 31 1.66 -6.74 -4.64
CA VAL A 31 1.21 -5.34 -4.60
C VAL A 31 1.56 -4.78 -3.22
N ALA A 32 2.51 -3.86 -3.16
CA ALA A 32 2.94 -3.27 -1.91
C ALA A 32 2.09 -2.04 -1.53
N PHE A 33 1.80 -1.90 -0.26
CA PHE A 33 1.05 -0.78 0.31
C PHE A 33 1.92 -0.02 1.30
N ILE A 34 2.15 1.25 1.02
CA ILE A 34 2.94 2.15 1.87
C ILE A 34 2.16 3.44 2.13
N GLY A 35 2.43 4.11 3.23
CA GLY A 35 1.79 5.39 3.57
C GLY A 35 2.17 5.84 4.96
N ARG A 36 1.78 7.05 5.31
CA ARG A 36 2.03 7.60 6.64
C ARG A 36 1.25 6.83 7.71
N SER A 37 1.75 6.90 8.94
CA SER A 37 1.01 6.37 10.10
C SER A 37 -0.41 6.96 10.16
N ASN A 38 -1.39 6.11 10.44
CA ASN A 38 -2.81 6.47 10.54
C ASN A 38 -3.43 7.01 9.24
N VAL A 39 -2.82 6.79 8.08
CA VAL A 39 -3.38 7.16 6.77
C VAL A 39 -4.63 6.34 6.41
N GLY A 40 -4.81 5.16 7.01
CA GLY A 40 -5.92 4.25 6.72
C GLY A 40 -5.51 2.95 6.00
N LYS A 41 -4.20 2.65 5.95
CA LYS A 41 -3.65 1.48 5.24
C LYS A 41 -4.27 0.15 5.72
N SER A 42 -4.24 -0.13 7.02
CA SER A 42 -4.86 -1.35 7.58
C SER A 42 -6.38 -1.40 7.37
N SER A 43 -7.07 -0.26 7.38
CA SER A 43 -8.50 -0.19 7.09
C SER A 43 -8.79 -0.54 5.63
N LEU A 44 -7.97 -0.06 4.69
CA LEU A 44 -8.08 -0.40 3.27
C LEU A 44 -7.84 -1.90 3.06
N LEU A 45 -6.76 -2.46 3.61
CA LEU A 45 -6.43 -3.89 3.49
C LEU A 45 -7.55 -4.77 4.06
N ASN A 46 -8.09 -4.42 5.22
CA ASN A 46 -9.22 -5.13 5.83
C ASN A 46 -10.48 -5.07 4.95
N SER A 47 -10.74 -3.91 4.35
CA SER A 47 -11.88 -3.71 3.44
C SER A 47 -11.72 -4.54 2.16
N LEU A 48 -10.56 -4.48 1.53
CA LEU A 48 -10.23 -5.27 0.33
C LEU A 48 -10.34 -6.78 0.60
N ALA A 49 -9.80 -7.23 1.74
CA ALA A 49 -9.88 -8.63 2.15
C ALA A 49 -11.29 -9.08 2.55
N ARG A 50 -12.24 -8.14 2.66
CA ARG A 50 -13.60 -8.38 3.22
C ARG A 50 -13.54 -9.04 4.61
N ARG A 51 -12.51 -8.73 5.41
CA ARG A 51 -12.25 -9.35 6.70
C ARG A 51 -11.79 -8.32 7.72
N LYS A 52 -12.58 -8.14 8.79
CA LYS A 52 -12.22 -7.26 9.91
C LYS A 52 -11.02 -7.85 10.69
N GLY A 53 -10.06 -7.00 11.01
CA GLY A 53 -8.92 -7.36 11.87
C GLY A 53 -7.85 -8.25 11.21
N LEU A 54 -7.87 -8.43 9.90
CA LEU A 54 -6.80 -9.12 9.16
C LEU A 54 -5.49 -8.35 9.30
N ALA A 55 -5.47 -7.10 8.87
CA ALA A 55 -4.38 -6.17 9.10
C ALA A 55 -4.60 -5.43 10.43
N ARG A 56 -3.67 -5.56 11.37
CA ARG A 56 -3.76 -4.92 12.69
C ARG A 56 -3.41 -3.43 12.57
N VAL A 57 -4.24 -2.59 13.18
CA VAL A 57 -3.90 -1.18 13.35
C VAL A 57 -2.85 -1.09 14.46
N SER A 58 -1.60 -0.82 14.11
CA SER A 58 -0.55 -0.55 15.09
C SER A 58 -0.78 0.85 15.67
N SER A 59 -1.13 0.94 16.95
CA SER A 59 -1.29 2.20 17.68
C SER A 59 -0.01 2.70 18.34
N SER A 60 1.08 1.93 18.33
CA SER A 60 2.31 2.26 19.06
C SER A 60 3.47 2.52 18.09
N PRO A 61 3.96 3.78 17.98
CA PRO A 61 5.20 4.10 17.28
C PRO A 61 6.40 3.40 17.96
N GLY A 62 7.31 2.80 17.20
CA GLY A 62 8.59 2.30 17.71
C GLY A 62 8.67 0.79 18.00
N LYS A 63 7.64 0.00 17.76
CA LYS A 63 7.77 -1.46 17.74
C LYS A 63 8.44 -1.92 16.45
N THR A 64 9.14 -3.06 16.51
CA THR A 64 9.83 -3.71 15.38
C THR A 64 8.96 -3.61 14.13
N GLN A 65 9.47 -2.91 13.13
CA GLN A 65 8.75 -2.69 11.89
C GLN A 65 8.83 -3.97 11.07
N THR A 66 7.69 -4.55 10.78
CA THR A 66 7.58 -5.78 10.00
C THR A 66 6.96 -5.49 8.64
N ILE A 67 7.39 -6.22 7.62
CA ILE A 67 6.67 -6.37 6.36
C ILE A 67 5.68 -7.50 6.55
N ASN A 68 4.39 -7.24 6.31
CA ASN A 68 3.35 -8.26 6.46
C ASN A 68 2.81 -8.66 5.09
N PHE A 69 2.75 -9.95 4.85
CA PHE A 69 2.24 -10.54 3.62
C PHE A 69 0.85 -11.10 3.85
N TYR A 70 -0.08 -10.72 2.98
CA TYR A 70 -1.46 -11.21 2.96
C TYR A 70 -1.76 -11.78 1.58
N SER A 71 -2.23 -13.02 1.49
CA SER A 71 -2.69 -13.62 0.24
C SER A 71 -4.10 -13.13 -0.07
N PHE A 72 -4.28 -12.46 -1.20
CA PHE A 72 -5.58 -11.98 -1.66
C PHE A 72 -6.01 -12.81 -2.87
N ARG A 73 -7.27 -13.19 -2.89
CA ARG A 73 -7.89 -13.92 -4.00
C ARG A 73 -8.82 -12.98 -4.76
N ALA A 74 -8.60 -12.88 -6.06
CA ALA A 74 -9.43 -12.13 -6.98
C ALA A 74 -10.15 -13.09 -7.95
N LYS A 75 -11.36 -12.70 -8.36
CA LYS A 75 -12.19 -13.41 -9.32
C LYS A 75 -12.69 -12.45 -10.38
N LYS A 76 -12.58 -12.83 -11.64
CA LYS A 76 -13.19 -12.13 -12.76
C LYS A 76 -14.31 -12.99 -13.33
N THR A 77 -15.53 -12.48 -13.34
CA THR A 77 -16.66 -13.15 -13.97
C THR A 77 -16.55 -12.99 -15.48
N THR A 78 -16.56 -14.10 -16.21
CA THR A 78 -16.58 -14.14 -17.67
C THR A 78 -17.79 -14.97 -18.12
N GLU A 79 -18.10 -14.93 -19.41
CA GLU A 79 -19.24 -15.68 -19.99
C GLU A 79 -19.07 -17.21 -19.94
N LYS A 80 -17.83 -17.70 -19.92
CA LYS A 80 -17.55 -19.17 -19.92
C LYS A 80 -17.25 -19.68 -18.53
N GLU A 81 -16.10 -19.27 -17.96
CA GLU A 81 -15.68 -19.68 -16.62
C GLU A 81 -15.03 -18.52 -15.86
N PRO A 82 -15.17 -18.47 -14.51
CA PRO A 82 -14.56 -17.41 -13.74
C PRO A 82 -13.03 -17.58 -13.71
N LEU A 83 -12.31 -16.57 -14.15
CA LEU A 83 -10.87 -16.50 -13.95
C LEU A 83 -10.58 -16.19 -12.49
N ARG A 84 -9.57 -16.86 -11.94
CA ARG A 84 -9.09 -16.65 -10.56
C ARG A 84 -7.64 -16.22 -10.59
N HIS A 85 -7.29 -15.28 -9.73
CA HIS A 85 -5.92 -14.82 -9.53
C HIS A 85 -5.64 -14.65 -8.06
N THR A 86 -4.46 -15.05 -7.62
CA THR A 86 -3.97 -14.85 -6.26
C THR A 86 -2.77 -13.92 -6.32
N PHE A 87 -2.71 -12.94 -5.42
CA PHE A 87 -1.59 -12.04 -5.30
C PHE A 87 -1.32 -11.73 -3.82
N TYR A 88 -0.10 -11.31 -3.52
CA TYR A 88 0.24 -10.84 -2.20
C TYR A 88 -0.01 -9.34 -2.07
N ALA A 89 -0.84 -8.95 -1.10
CA ALA A 89 -0.89 -7.59 -0.59
C ALA A 89 0.19 -7.47 0.50
N VAL A 90 1.22 -6.66 0.23
CA VAL A 90 2.37 -6.51 1.11
C VAL A 90 2.25 -5.20 1.88
N ASP A 91 1.99 -5.32 3.19
CA ASP A 91 1.84 -4.18 4.09
C ASP A 91 3.20 -3.72 4.59
N LEU A 92 3.69 -2.64 4.02
CA LEU A 92 4.97 -2.05 4.41
C LEU A 92 4.82 -1.14 5.64
N PRO A 93 5.86 -1.04 6.49
CA PRO A 93 5.87 -0.09 7.59
C PRO A 93 5.63 1.33 7.10
N GLY A 94 4.81 2.09 7.82
CA GLY A 94 4.52 3.49 7.49
C GLY A 94 5.74 4.39 7.59
N TYR A 95 5.76 5.49 6.84
CA TYR A 95 6.78 6.55 6.93
C TYR A 95 6.26 7.76 7.74
N GLY A 96 7.12 8.79 7.95
CA GLY A 96 6.71 10.06 8.54
C GLY A 96 6.59 10.05 10.07
N PHE A 97 7.36 9.20 10.76
CA PHE A 97 7.43 9.24 12.22
C PHE A 97 8.20 10.48 12.69
N ALA A 98 7.47 11.55 13.07
CA ALA A 98 8.06 12.80 13.53
C ALA A 98 8.94 12.67 14.80
N ARG A 99 8.82 11.57 15.54
CA ARG A 99 9.52 11.32 16.82
C ARG A 99 10.59 10.23 16.76
N THR A 100 11.01 9.80 15.59
CA THR A 100 12.07 8.78 15.44
C THR A 100 13.43 9.42 15.21
N SER A 101 14.49 8.81 15.78
CA SER A 101 15.86 9.25 15.54
C SER A 101 16.26 9.09 14.07
N GLN A 102 17.25 9.86 13.63
CA GLN A 102 17.76 9.75 12.24
C GLN A 102 18.28 8.34 11.93
N SER A 103 18.89 7.65 12.91
CA SER A 103 19.33 6.26 12.73
C SER A 103 18.19 5.29 12.48
N GLN A 104 17.05 5.45 13.18
CA GLN A 104 15.85 4.63 12.96
C GLN A 104 15.20 4.90 11.59
N LYS A 105 15.20 6.16 11.12
CA LYS A 105 14.76 6.50 9.77
C LYS A 105 15.63 5.82 8.70
N ASN A 106 16.93 5.83 8.90
CA ASN A 106 17.88 5.21 7.97
C ASN A 106 17.72 3.68 7.94
N GLN A 107 17.53 3.03 9.10
CA GLN A 107 17.27 1.60 9.18
C GLN A 107 15.94 1.22 8.53
N TRP A 108 14.91 2.03 8.76
CA TRP A 108 13.59 1.83 8.12
C TRP A 108 13.69 1.91 6.60
N SER A 109 14.31 2.96 6.07
CA SER A 109 14.49 3.13 4.63
C SER A 109 15.31 2.00 4.03
N ALA A 110 16.42 1.60 4.67
CA ALA A 110 17.26 0.49 4.21
C ALA A 110 16.49 -0.85 4.15
N PHE A 111 15.62 -1.12 5.13
CA PHE A 111 14.83 -2.34 5.16
C PHE A 111 13.80 -2.39 4.03
N ILE A 112 13.10 -1.28 3.78
CA ILE A 112 12.13 -1.15 2.68
C ILE A 112 12.84 -1.17 1.32
N CYS A 113 13.95 -0.43 1.16
CA CYS A 113 14.75 -0.44 -0.05
C CYS A 113 15.17 -1.87 -0.40
N LYS A 114 15.71 -2.59 0.58
CA LYS A 114 16.15 -3.98 0.39
C LYS A 114 15.02 -4.91 -0.04
N TYR A 115 13.80 -4.73 0.48
CA TYR A 115 12.63 -5.47 0.00
C TYR A 115 12.34 -5.13 -1.45
N MET A 116 12.20 -3.84 -1.79
CA MET A 116 11.82 -3.40 -3.14
C MET A 116 12.86 -3.75 -4.20
N GLU A 117 14.15 -3.66 -3.87
CA GLU A 117 15.25 -4.01 -4.80
C GLU A 117 15.35 -5.52 -5.04
N ASN A 118 14.97 -6.34 -4.07
CA ASN A 118 15.13 -7.80 -4.16
C ASN A 118 13.84 -8.55 -4.51
N SER A 119 12.67 -7.93 -4.43
CA SER A 119 11.42 -8.57 -4.84
C SER A 119 11.33 -8.61 -6.36
N ARG A 120 11.35 -9.83 -6.93
CA ARG A 120 11.15 -10.07 -8.36
C ARG A 120 9.69 -10.05 -8.76
N ASP A 121 8.80 -10.22 -7.79
CA ASP A 121 7.37 -10.41 -7.98
C ASP A 121 6.56 -9.13 -7.70
N LEU A 122 7.22 -8.04 -7.26
CA LEU A 122 6.60 -6.74 -7.01
C LEU A 122 6.18 -6.09 -8.35
N LYS A 123 4.87 -5.96 -8.55
CA LYS A 123 4.26 -5.41 -9.77
C LYS A 123 3.77 -3.98 -9.60
N LEU A 124 3.43 -3.57 -8.38
CA LEU A 124 2.82 -2.27 -8.12
C LEU A 124 3.09 -1.84 -6.69
N VAL A 125 3.36 -0.55 -6.49
CA VAL A 125 3.38 0.08 -5.17
C VAL A 125 2.23 1.07 -5.05
N CYS A 126 1.36 0.84 -4.09
CA CYS A 126 0.25 1.72 -3.74
C CYS A 126 0.68 2.66 -2.60
N ILE A 127 0.74 3.97 -2.88
CA ILE A 127 1.07 4.99 -1.89
C ILE A 127 -0.24 5.59 -1.36
N LEU A 128 -0.51 5.40 -0.08
CA LEU A 128 -1.71 5.93 0.56
C LEU A 128 -1.45 7.32 1.13
N MET A 129 -2.31 8.25 0.78
CA MET A 129 -2.27 9.63 1.25
C MET A 129 -3.65 10.07 1.77
N ASP A 130 -3.67 10.87 2.82
CA ASP A 130 -4.90 11.37 3.44
C ASP A 130 -5.41 12.60 2.70
N ILE A 131 -6.50 12.47 1.93
CA ILE A 131 -7.06 13.54 1.08
C ILE A 131 -7.50 14.78 1.87
N ARG A 132 -7.65 14.70 3.19
CA ARG A 132 -8.05 15.85 4.01
C ARG A 132 -6.98 16.93 4.13
N HIS A 133 -5.76 16.62 3.76
CA HIS A 133 -4.59 17.50 3.82
C HIS A 133 -3.97 17.67 2.43
N ALA A 134 -3.27 18.76 2.21
CA ALA A 134 -2.38 18.87 1.05
C ALA A 134 -1.24 17.85 1.17
N PRO A 135 -0.62 17.43 0.04
CA PRO A 135 0.57 16.58 0.08
C PRO A 135 1.64 17.20 0.99
N MET A 136 2.18 16.40 1.90
CA MET A 136 3.25 16.82 2.79
C MET A 136 4.61 16.54 2.16
N GLU A 137 5.65 17.24 2.60
CA GLU A 137 7.03 17.03 2.14
C GLU A 137 7.43 15.55 2.19
N SER A 138 7.11 14.85 3.29
CA SER A 138 7.37 13.40 3.40
C SER A 138 6.61 12.53 2.40
N ASP A 139 5.45 12.99 1.90
CA ASP A 139 4.69 12.28 0.86
C ASP A 139 5.37 12.48 -0.50
N ILE A 140 5.85 13.70 -0.77
CA ILE A 140 6.58 14.05 -1.98
C ILE A 140 7.91 13.30 -2.03
N ASP A 141 8.69 13.32 -0.94
CA ASP A 141 9.97 12.60 -0.84
C ASP A 141 9.80 11.10 -1.06
N CYS A 142 8.77 10.50 -0.42
CA CYS A 142 8.47 9.08 -0.60
C CYS A 142 8.10 8.76 -2.05
N TYR A 143 7.27 9.58 -2.70
CA TYR A 143 6.88 9.41 -4.08
C TYR A 143 8.07 9.51 -5.04
N GLN A 144 8.91 10.56 -4.89
CA GLN A 144 10.11 10.77 -5.72
C GLN A 144 11.10 9.61 -5.58
N TRP A 145 11.32 9.15 -4.36
CA TRP A 145 12.17 8.00 -4.11
C TRP A 145 11.61 6.74 -4.79
N LEU A 146 10.33 6.43 -4.62
CA LEU A 146 9.72 5.26 -5.25
C LEU A 146 9.73 5.36 -6.78
N LEU A 147 9.53 6.55 -7.33
CA LEU A 147 9.60 6.80 -8.77
C LEU A 147 11.00 6.48 -9.31
N SER A 148 12.06 6.79 -8.55
CA SER A 148 13.45 6.51 -8.93
C SER A 148 13.77 5.02 -9.03
N LEU A 149 12.97 4.15 -8.40
CA LEU A 149 13.13 2.70 -8.48
C LEU A 149 12.55 2.10 -9.77
N GLY A 150 11.82 2.88 -10.59
CA GLY A 150 11.22 2.42 -11.83
C GLY A 150 10.06 1.41 -11.66
N ILE A 151 9.52 1.28 -10.45
CA ILE A 151 8.39 0.39 -10.16
C ILE A 151 7.08 1.13 -10.48
N PRO A 152 6.06 0.50 -11.07
CA PRO A 152 4.75 1.12 -11.26
C PRO A 152 4.15 1.60 -9.94
N LEU A 153 3.66 2.86 -9.92
CA LEU A 153 3.11 3.52 -8.74
C LEU A 153 1.63 3.85 -8.91
N MET A 154 0.87 3.75 -7.82
CA MET A 154 -0.51 4.20 -7.73
C MET A 154 -0.69 5.02 -6.46
N ILE A 155 -1.21 6.25 -6.58
CA ILE A 155 -1.60 7.05 -5.41
C ILE A 155 -3.05 6.70 -5.05
N ILE A 156 -3.27 6.33 -3.78
CA ILE A 156 -4.59 6.06 -3.22
C ILE A 156 -4.94 7.14 -2.20
N LEU A 157 -5.91 7.99 -2.54
CA LEU A 157 -6.41 9.03 -1.65
C LEU A 157 -7.44 8.44 -0.69
N THR A 158 -7.11 8.39 0.59
CA THR A 158 -7.95 7.82 1.66
C THR A 158 -8.79 8.88 2.34
N LYS A 159 -9.81 8.46 3.12
CA LYS A 159 -10.67 9.31 3.97
C LYS A 159 -11.49 10.35 3.18
N SER A 160 -11.80 10.08 1.93
CA SER A 160 -12.64 10.96 1.10
C SER A 160 -14.07 11.11 1.65
N ASP A 161 -14.53 10.16 2.46
CA ASP A 161 -15.80 10.19 3.20
C ASP A 161 -15.87 11.32 4.24
N LYS A 162 -14.75 11.92 4.59
CA LYS A 162 -14.66 13.05 5.55
C LYS A 162 -14.74 14.43 4.89
N LEU A 163 -14.87 14.48 3.56
CA LEU A 163 -14.96 15.72 2.79
C LEU A 163 -16.22 15.73 1.94
N ASN A 164 -16.73 16.94 1.65
CA ASN A 164 -17.79 17.10 0.65
C ASN A 164 -17.25 16.91 -0.78
N LYS A 165 -18.13 16.72 -1.75
CA LYS A 165 -17.77 16.43 -3.15
C LYS A 165 -16.88 17.52 -3.78
N GLY A 166 -17.14 18.80 -3.49
CA GLY A 166 -16.34 19.91 -3.99
C GLY A 166 -14.93 19.91 -3.43
N ALA A 167 -14.78 19.69 -2.13
CA ALA A 167 -13.46 19.58 -1.48
C ALA A 167 -12.67 18.36 -1.99
N VAL A 168 -13.35 17.22 -2.22
CA VAL A 168 -12.70 16.04 -2.83
C VAL A 168 -12.17 16.36 -4.23
N ALA A 169 -12.97 17.05 -5.06
CA ALA A 169 -12.54 17.43 -6.40
C ALA A 169 -11.32 18.39 -6.37
N ALA A 170 -11.39 19.44 -5.54
CA ALA A 170 -10.29 20.39 -5.36
C ALA A 170 -8.99 19.71 -4.89
N GLN A 171 -9.09 18.81 -3.91
CA GLN A 171 -7.93 18.06 -3.43
C GLN A 171 -7.35 17.14 -4.50
N LYS A 172 -8.18 16.43 -5.28
CA LYS A 172 -7.70 15.61 -6.39
C LYS A 172 -6.87 16.42 -7.39
N GLU A 173 -7.35 17.60 -7.78
CA GLU A 173 -6.62 18.48 -8.70
C GLU A 173 -5.30 18.96 -8.09
N LEU A 174 -5.27 19.28 -6.79
CA LEU A 174 -4.04 19.62 -6.09
C LEU A 174 -3.02 18.47 -6.13
N TYR A 175 -3.47 17.23 -5.85
CA TYR A 175 -2.61 16.05 -5.90
C TYR A 175 -2.10 15.78 -7.32
N LYS A 176 -2.96 15.84 -8.34
CA LYS A 176 -2.57 15.72 -9.75
C LYS A 176 -1.47 16.72 -10.10
N LYS A 177 -1.68 17.99 -9.79
CA LYS A 177 -0.69 19.04 -10.04
C LYS A 177 0.63 18.82 -9.30
N THR A 178 0.56 18.41 -8.04
CA THR A 178 1.77 18.22 -7.20
C THR A 178 2.63 17.06 -7.68
N PHE A 179 2.01 15.97 -8.13
CA PHE A 179 2.72 14.75 -8.54
C PHE A 179 2.85 14.60 -10.06
N GLY A 180 2.38 15.57 -10.86
CA GLY A 180 2.46 15.53 -12.31
C GLY A 180 1.63 14.40 -12.94
N LEU A 181 0.42 14.17 -12.42
CA LEU A 181 -0.48 13.13 -12.88
C LEU A 181 -1.56 13.70 -13.81
N ASP A 182 -1.94 12.93 -14.84
CA ASP A 182 -3.03 13.25 -15.77
C ASP A 182 -4.44 13.01 -15.18
#